data_0bf7ccd5a67fd7e2e6789be4bb992f6a
#
_entry.id   0bf7ccd5a67fd7e2e6789be4bb992f6a
#
_cell.length_a   1.000
_cell.length_b   1.000
_cell.length_c   1.000
_cell.angle_alpha   90.00
_cell.angle_beta   90.00
_cell.angle_gamma   90.00
#
_symmetry.space_group_name_H-M   'P 1'
#
loop_
_entity.id
_entity.type
_entity.pdbx_description
1 polymer ?
#
loop_
_entity_poly.entity_id
_entity_poly.type
_entity_poly.pdbx_seq_one_letter_code
_entity_poly.pdbx_strand_id
1 'polypeptide(L)'
;MLKYEKKLNLDKHYEKLIKNDKLKNFYSVLLGIISYIFLYFIAKYVLTFLPDFQPWGDFEVWFYIGRIEISKVDLVYFLYGLLLSVYGLRKLLKITIQNHSVKDKRDNIPKSLLINGFYSKVRHPMYGTFIILYAGFMLSLKSLIGVIIALIIIFVQYLNAFYEERKKLIPIFREEYEFYTNNVQSMLLIKFDFFAVIIGILFNTIGFVF
;
A
#
# COMPACT_ATOMS: atom_id res chain seq x y z
N MET A 1 -35.49 3.28 0.30
CA MET A 1 -35.57 1.87 -0.13
C MET A 1 -34.76 1.60 -1.42
N LEU A 2 -35.07 2.22 -2.53
CA LEU A 2 -34.34 2.05 -3.82
C LEU A 2 -32.81 2.24 -3.77
N LYS A 3 -32.31 3.17 -2.96
CA LYS A 3 -30.86 3.44 -2.80
C LYS A 3 -30.15 2.30 -2.06
N TYR A 4 -30.82 1.62 -1.15
CA TYR A 4 -30.31 0.49 -0.37
C TYR A 4 -30.26 -0.81 -1.20
N GLU A 5 -31.27 -1.07 -2.02
CA GLU A 5 -31.30 -2.22 -2.93
C GLU A 5 -30.25 -2.10 -4.04
N LYS A 6 -30.03 -0.88 -4.56
CA LYS A 6 -28.97 -0.61 -5.55
C LYS A 6 -27.57 -0.84 -4.94
N LYS A 7 -27.40 -0.52 -3.66
CA LYS A 7 -26.17 -0.78 -2.90
C LYS A 7 -25.92 -2.29 -2.73
N LEU A 8 -26.96 -3.04 -2.33
CA LEU A 8 -26.88 -4.50 -2.13
C LEU A 8 -26.57 -5.25 -3.43
N ASN A 9 -27.11 -4.79 -4.55
CA ASN A 9 -26.84 -5.37 -5.87
C ASN A 9 -25.42 -5.09 -6.37
N LEU A 10 -24.88 -3.90 -6.09
CA LEU A 10 -23.49 -3.57 -6.41
C LEU A 10 -22.50 -4.42 -5.59
N ASP A 11 -22.75 -4.63 -4.31
CA ASP A 11 -21.91 -5.46 -3.47
C ASP A 11 -21.92 -6.93 -3.91
N LYS A 12 -23.08 -7.49 -4.26
CA LYS A 12 -23.21 -8.84 -4.81
C LYS A 12 -22.50 -9.00 -6.16
N HIS A 13 -22.62 -8.01 -7.03
CA HIS A 13 -21.93 -8.03 -8.34
C HIS A 13 -20.41 -7.98 -8.17
N TYR A 14 -19.93 -7.16 -7.24
CA TYR A 14 -18.52 -7.04 -6.89
C TYR A 14 -17.96 -8.34 -6.32
N GLU A 15 -18.66 -9.00 -5.38
CA GLU A 15 -18.27 -10.30 -4.85
C GLU A 15 -18.19 -11.38 -5.93
N LYS A 16 -19.13 -11.38 -6.89
CA LYS A 16 -19.13 -12.32 -8.01
C LYS A 16 -17.94 -12.12 -8.95
N LEU A 17 -17.55 -10.87 -9.22
CA LEU A 17 -16.36 -10.55 -10.01
C LEU A 17 -15.07 -11.02 -9.33
N ILE A 18 -14.92 -10.81 -8.01
CA ILE A 18 -13.78 -11.29 -7.25
C ILE A 18 -13.70 -12.82 -7.25
N LYS A 19 -14.85 -13.50 -7.19
CA LYS A 19 -14.90 -14.97 -7.12
C LYS A 19 -14.49 -15.65 -8.42
N ASN A 20 -14.82 -15.05 -9.56
CA ASN A 20 -14.49 -15.59 -10.89
C ASN A 20 -12.99 -15.43 -11.27
N ASP A 21 -12.26 -14.55 -10.58
CA ASP A 21 -10.85 -14.25 -10.89
C ASP A 21 -9.84 -14.91 -9.94
N LYS A 22 -10.23 -15.97 -9.22
CA LYS A 22 -9.35 -16.61 -8.21
C LYS A 22 -7.99 -17.04 -8.78
N LEU A 23 -8.00 -17.68 -9.96
CA LEU A 23 -6.77 -18.19 -10.58
C LEU A 23 -5.87 -17.02 -11.04
N LYS A 24 -6.43 -16.00 -11.67
CA LYS A 24 -5.73 -14.79 -12.09
C LYS A 24 -5.13 -14.05 -10.90
N ASN A 25 -5.89 -13.93 -9.82
CA ASN A 25 -5.42 -13.33 -8.57
C ASN A 25 -4.28 -14.14 -7.95
N PHE A 26 -4.32 -15.48 -8.02
CA PHE A 26 -3.24 -16.34 -7.55
C PHE A 26 -1.95 -16.09 -8.34
N TYR A 27 -2.00 -16.10 -9.67
CA TYR A 27 -0.83 -15.80 -10.51
C TYR A 27 -0.29 -14.38 -10.29
N SER A 28 -1.16 -13.39 -10.12
CA SER A 28 -0.75 -12.01 -9.83
C SER A 28 -0.01 -11.91 -8.50
N VAL A 29 -0.46 -12.61 -7.47
CA VAL A 29 0.21 -12.67 -6.15
C VAL A 29 1.55 -13.40 -6.26
N LEU A 30 1.59 -14.53 -6.96
CA LEU A 30 2.83 -15.28 -7.17
C LEU A 30 3.88 -14.45 -7.91
N LEU A 31 3.48 -13.80 -9.00
CA LEU A 31 4.34 -12.87 -9.73
C LEU A 31 4.81 -11.71 -8.85
N GLY A 32 3.92 -11.18 -8.00
CA GLY A 32 4.25 -10.14 -7.03
C GLY A 32 5.31 -10.59 -6.02
N ILE A 33 5.24 -11.83 -5.52
CA ILE A 33 6.24 -12.41 -4.63
C ILE A 33 7.59 -12.52 -5.34
N ILE A 34 7.61 -13.07 -6.55
CA ILE A 34 8.84 -13.22 -7.34
C ILE A 34 9.45 -11.84 -7.63
N SER A 35 8.63 -10.87 -8.03
CA SER A 35 9.08 -9.49 -8.28
C SER A 35 9.62 -8.83 -7.01
N TYR A 36 8.98 -9.05 -5.85
CA TYR A 36 9.46 -8.54 -4.57
C TYR A 36 10.84 -9.09 -4.23
N ILE A 37 11.04 -10.41 -4.34
CA ILE A 37 12.33 -11.05 -4.07
C ILE A 37 13.42 -10.46 -4.96
N PHE A 38 13.15 -10.37 -6.26
CA PHE A 38 14.09 -9.84 -7.24
C PHE A 38 14.46 -8.37 -6.95
N LEU A 39 13.45 -7.52 -6.74
CA LEU A 39 13.66 -6.10 -6.43
C LEU A 39 14.37 -5.90 -5.08
N TYR A 40 14.09 -6.73 -4.09
CA TYR A 40 14.76 -6.68 -2.79
C TYR A 40 16.27 -6.87 -2.92
N PHE A 41 16.70 -7.91 -3.64
CA PHE A 41 18.12 -8.16 -3.85
C PHE A 41 18.79 -7.10 -4.72
N ILE A 42 18.11 -6.57 -5.74
CA ILE A 42 18.61 -5.43 -6.52
C ILE A 42 18.79 -4.21 -5.62
N ALA A 43 17.80 -3.86 -4.82
CA ALA A 43 17.87 -2.69 -3.94
C ALA A 43 18.98 -2.85 -2.89
N LYS A 44 19.08 -4.03 -2.26
CA LYS A 44 20.19 -4.33 -1.34
C LYS A 44 21.55 -4.20 -2.03
N TYR A 45 21.70 -4.71 -3.25
CA TYR A 45 22.94 -4.58 -4.01
C TYR A 45 23.28 -3.12 -4.33
N VAL A 46 22.30 -2.31 -4.72
CA VAL A 46 22.49 -0.87 -4.95
C VAL A 46 22.94 -0.16 -3.67
N LEU A 47 22.37 -0.50 -2.52
CA LEU A 47 22.73 0.08 -1.24
C LEU A 47 24.20 -0.20 -0.86
N THR A 48 24.82 -1.30 -1.35
CA THR A 48 26.26 -1.55 -1.09
C THR A 48 27.21 -0.52 -1.73
N PHE A 49 26.72 0.31 -2.64
CA PHE A 49 27.48 1.39 -3.30
C PHE A 49 27.20 2.76 -2.69
N LEU A 50 26.28 2.86 -1.74
CA LEU A 50 25.86 4.12 -1.12
C LEU A 50 26.34 4.16 0.33
N PRO A 51 26.73 5.34 0.85
CA PRO A 51 26.98 5.51 2.28
C PRO A 51 25.62 5.40 3.00
N ASP A 52 25.38 4.27 3.63
CA ASP A 52 24.12 3.98 4.31
C ASP A 52 24.35 3.45 5.72
N PHE A 53 23.61 3.98 6.69
CA PHE A 53 23.57 3.45 8.05
C PHE A 53 22.51 2.35 8.11
N GLN A 54 22.93 1.20 8.65
CA GLN A 54 22.01 0.07 8.83
C GLN A 54 21.58 -0.03 10.30
N PRO A 55 20.27 -0.08 10.58
CA PRO A 55 19.78 -0.39 11.91
C PRO A 55 20.27 -1.81 12.28
N TRP A 56 20.60 -2.03 13.54
CA TRP A 56 21.14 -3.31 14.02
C TRP A 56 22.45 -3.70 13.32
N GLY A 57 23.39 -2.74 13.16
CA GLY A 57 24.61 -2.89 12.37
C GLY A 57 25.55 -4.00 12.82
N ASP A 58 25.61 -4.27 14.13
CA ASP A 58 26.57 -5.20 14.75
C ASP A 58 26.08 -6.66 14.81
N PHE A 59 24.95 -6.98 14.20
CA PHE A 59 24.49 -8.36 14.16
C PHE A 59 25.35 -9.21 13.23
N GLU A 60 25.69 -10.41 13.72
CA GLU A 60 26.49 -11.40 13.00
C GLU A 60 25.95 -11.69 11.59
N VAL A 61 26.80 -11.53 10.60
CA VAL A 61 26.50 -11.88 9.22
C VAL A 61 26.36 -13.40 9.12
N TRP A 62 25.25 -13.85 8.59
CA TRP A 62 24.94 -15.27 8.43
C TRP A 62 25.53 -15.86 7.15
N PHE A 63 25.37 -15.13 6.05
CA PHE A 63 25.96 -15.50 4.75
C PHE A 63 26.06 -14.29 3.81
N TYR A 64 26.81 -14.48 2.72
CA TYR A 64 27.02 -13.46 1.69
C TYR A 64 26.42 -13.88 0.36
N ILE A 65 25.81 -12.95 -0.36
CA ILE A 65 25.40 -13.09 -1.75
C ILE A 65 26.15 -12.02 -2.55
N GLY A 66 27.30 -12.39 -3.11
CA GLY A 66 28.22 -11.44 -3.72
C GLY A 66 28.69 -10.40 -2.70
N ARG A 67 28.30 -9.14 -2.89
CA ARG A 67 28.60 -8.03 -1.96
C ARG A 67 27.56 -7.81 -0.88
N ILE A 68 26.44 -8.52 -0.95
CA ILE A 68 25.34 -8.34 0.00
C ILE A 68 25.61 -9.20 1.23
N GLU A 69 25.66 -8.55 2.38
CA GLU A 69 25.70 -9.19 3.69
C GLU A 69 24.28 -9.48 4.18
N ILE A 70 24.02 -10.70 4.61
CA ILE A 70 22.72 -11.14 5.12
C ILE A 70 22.88 -11.59 6.56
N SER A 71 22.26 -10.89 7.49
CA SER A 71 22.14 -11.26 8.89
C SER A 71 20.78 -11.89 9.18
N LYS A 72 20.62 -12.50 10.36
CA LYS A 72 19.33 -13.04 10.83
C LYS A 72 18.27 -11.93 10.93
N VAL A 73 18.69 -10.71 11.28
CA VAL A 73 17.81 -9.54 11.35
C VAL A 73 17.31 -9.15 9.96
N ASP A 74 18.14 -9.26 8.92
CA ASP A 74 17.72 -9.01 7.54
C ASP A 74 16.57 -9.93 7.11
N LEU A 75 16.56 -11.18 7.60
CA LEU A 75 15.44 -12.09 7.33
C LEU A 75 14.12 -11.58 7.94
N VAL A 76 14.17 -11.02 9.14
CA VAL A 76 12.97 -10.43 9.79
C VAL A 76 12.44 -9.25 8.97
N TYR A 77 13.32 -8.35 8.55
CA TYR A 77 12.97 -7.23 7.69
C TYR A 77 12.41 -7.68 6.34
N PHE A 78 13.06 -8.66 5.71
CA PHE A 78 12.60 -9.25 4.45
C PHE A 78 11.19 -9.83 4.57
N LEU A 79 10.94 -10.65 5.59
CA LEU A 79 9.63 -11.26 5.82
C LEU A 79 8.56 -10.21 6.12
N TYR A 80 8.87 -9.20 6.91
CA TYR A 80 7.99 -8.06 7.16
C TYR A 80 7.55 -7.40 5.85
N GLY A 81 8.50 -7.00 5.00
CA GLY A 81 8.19 -6.36 3.71
C GLY A 81 7.46 -7.28 2.74
N LEU A 82 7.80 -8.58 2.73
CA LEU A 82 7.10 -9.57 1.91
C LEU A 82 5.63 -9.71 2.33
N LEU A 83 5.35 -9.80 3.62
CA LEU A 83 3.98 -9.89 4.14
C LEU A 83 3.17 -8.64 3.80
N LEU A 84 3.75 -7.44 3.98
CA LEU A 84 3.10 -6.19 3.59
C LEU A 84 2.86 -6.12 2.08
N SER A 85 3.82 -6.57 1.27
CA SER A 85 3.71 -6.57 -0.19
C SER A 85 2.60 -7.51 -0.67
N VAL A 86 2.51 -8.72 -0.14
CA VAL A 86 1.44 -9.67 -0.46
C VAL A 86 0.08 -9.14 -0.03
N TYR A 87 -0.01 -8.58 1.18
CA TYR A 87 -1.23 -7.97 1.69
C TYR A 87 -1.67 -6.77 0.84
N GLY A 88 -0.73 -5.84 0.57
CA GLY A 88 -0.98 -4.65 -0.24
C GLY A 88 -1.38 -5.00 -1.68
N LEU A 89 -0.70 -5.98 -2.31
CA LEU A 89 -1.04 -6.41 -3.66
C LEU A 89 -2.45 -6.99 -3.75
N ARG A 90 -2.82 -7.87 -2.81
CA ARG A 90 -4.20 -8.41 -2.73
C ARG A 90 -5.24 -7.32 -2.54
N LYS A 91 -4.94 -6.33 -1.70
CA LYS A 91 -5.80 -5.17 -1.46
C LYS A 91 -5.92 -4.31 -2.71
N LEU A 92 -4.81 -4.04 -3.39
CA LEU A 92 -4.76 -3.26 -4.63
C LEU A 92 -5.60 -3.89 -5.73
N LEU A 93 -5.47 -5.21 -5.96
CA LEU A 93 -6.26 -5.94 -6.94
C LEU A 93 -7.77 -5.76 -6.69
N LYS A 94 -8.22 -5.90 -5.44
CA LYS A 94 -9.63 -5.73 -5.07
C LYS A 94 -10.12 -4.28 -5.27
N ILE A 95 -9.31 -3.28 -4.88
CA ILE A 95 -9.65 -1.86 -5.07
C ILE A 95 -9.73 -1.52 -6.56
N THR A 96 -8.79 -2.03 -7.37
CA THR A 96 -8.77 -1.80 -8.82
C THR A 96 -10.03 -2.33 -9.49
N ILE A 97 -10.47 -3.55 -9.12
CA ILE A 97 -11.74 -4.11 -9.62
C ILE A 97 -12.92 -3.22 -9.23
N GLN A 98 -12.96 -2.75 -7.98
CA GLN A 98 -14.01 -1.85 -7.50
C GLN A 98 -14.01 -0.52 -8.26
N ASN A 99 -12.84 0.06 -8.53
CA ASN A 99 -12.72 1.31 -9.28
C ASN A 99 -13.17 1.17 -10.73
N HIS A 100 -12.85 0.05 -11.39
CA HIS A 100 -13.28 -0.20 -12.76
C HIS A 100 -14.79 -0.32 -12.91
N SER A 101 -15.52 -0.73 -11.87
CA SER A 101 -16.96 -0.87 -11.91
C SER A 101 -17.73 0.47 -12.03
N VAL A 102 -17.07 1.59 -11.76
CA VAL A 102 -17.70 2.92 -11.66
C VAL A 102 -17.10 3.94 -12.64
N LYS A 103 -15.94 3.67 -13.24
CA LYS A 103 -15.31 4.56 -14.23
C LYS A 103 -15.98 4.42 -15.61
N ASP A 104 -16.22 5.57 -16.25
CA ASP A 104 -16.52 5.57 -17.67
C ASP A 104 -15.28 5.14 -18.48
N LYS A 105 -15.49 4.27 -19.47
CA LYS A 105 -14.39 3.79 -20.33
C LYS A 105 -13.82 4.88 -21.25
N ARG A 106 -14.55 6.01 -21.44
CA ARG A 106 -14.17 7.07 -22.39
C ARG A 106 -13.38 8.21 -21.74
N ASP A 107 -13.83 8.69 -20.57
CA ASP A 107 -13.34 9.99 -20.05
C ASP A 107 -12.53 9.88 -18.75
N ASN A 108 -12.33 8.69 -18.19
CA ASN A 108 -11.68 8.46 -16.88
C ASN A 108 -12.28 9.28 -15.70
N ILE A 109 -13.44 9.91 -15.93
CA ILE A 109 -14.15 10.69 -14.92
C ILE A 109 -15.08 9.74 -14.15
N PRO A 110 -15.07 9.73 -12.83
CA PRO A 110 -16.00 8.91 -12.06
C PRO A 110 -17.41 9.45 -12.23
N LYS A 111 -18.33 8.60 -12.70
CA LYS A 111 -19.76 8.93 -12.86
C LYS A 111 -20.51 9.09 -11.55
N SER A 112 -19.98 8.52 -10.48
CA SER A 112 -20.55 8.59 -9.14
C SER A 112 -19.46 8.46 -8.08
N LEU A 113 -19.70 9.08 -6.94
CA LEU A 113 -18.81 8.96 -5.80
C LEU A 113 -18.84 7.53 -5.26
N LEU A 114 -17.64 6.94 -5.12
CA LEU A 114 -17.48 5.63 -4.49
C LEU A 114 -17.49 5.80 -2.97
N ILE A 115 -18.51 5.26 -2.32
CA ILE A 115 -18.68 5.33 -0.85
C ILE A 115 -18.78 3.95 -0.18
N ASN A 116 -18.67 2.88 -0.97
CA ASN A 116 -18.87 1.49 -0.52
C ASN A 116 -17.54 0.71 -0.46
N GLY A 117 -17.57 -0.49 0.12
CA GLY A 117 -16.44 -1.39 0.17
C GLY A 117 -15.23 -0.78 0.89
N PHE A 118 -14.09 -0.64 0.20
CA PHE A 118 -12.91 0.00 0.78
C PHE A 118 -13.11 1.48 1.07
N TYR A 119 -13.91 2.16 0.24
CA TYR A 119 -14.23 3.57 0.37
C TYR A 119 -15.18 3.90 1.53
N SER A 120 -15.84 2.92 2.13
CA SER A 120 -16.60 3.13 3.38
C SER A 120 -15.71 3.21 4.61
N LYS A 121 -14.44 2.85 4.50
CA LYS A 121 -13.48 2.82 5.61
C LYS A 121 -12.43 3.92 5.53
N VAL A 122 -11.97 4.23 4.32
CA VAL A 122 -11.00 5.28 4.03
C VAL A 122 -11.34 5.96 2.72
N ARG A 123 -11.05 7.26 2.61
CA ARG A 123 -11.42 8.06 1.44
C ARG A 123 -10.60 7.73 0.18
N HIS A 124 -9.31 7.44 0.36
CA HIS A 124 -8.36 7.14 -0.73
C HIS A 124 -7.66 5.80 -0.52
N PRO A 125 -8.37 4.67 -0.62
CA PRO A 125 -7.80 3.35 -0.32
C PRO A 125 -6.66 2.94 -1.27
N MET A 126 -6.61 3.43 -2.51
CA MET A 126 -5.49 3.19 -3.43
C MET A 126 -4.19 3.81 -2.93
N TYR A 127 -4.20 5.08 -2.54
CA TYR A 127 -3.01 5.76 -2.03
C TYR A 127 -2.52 5.13 -0.73
N GLY A 128 -3.44 4.76 0.18
CA GLY A 128 -3.09 4.00 1.37
C GLY A 128 -2.45 2.64 1.04
N THR A 129 -2.91 1.97 -0.01
CA THR A 129 -2.31 0.71 -0.45
C THR A 129 -0.92 0.91 -1.06
N PHE A 130 -0.67 2.00 -1.77
CA PHE A 130 0.67 2.36 -2.25
C PHE A 130 1.64 2.64 -1.09
N ILE A 131 1.17 3.26 0.01
CA ILE A 131 1.99 3.38 1.22
C ILE A 131 2.40 2.00 1.73
N ILE A 132 1.47 1.06 1.86
CA ILE A 132 1.76 -0.30 2.34
C ILE A 132 2.78 -0.98 1.43
N LEU A 133 2.62 -0.91 0.12
CA LEU A 133 3.50 -1.57 -0.85
C LEU A 133 4.89 -0.93 -0.88
N TYR A 134 4.96 0.37 -1.11
CA TYR A 134 6.25 1.03 -1.39
C TYR A 134 6.99 1.41 -0.12
N ALA A 135 6.31 2.00 0.88
CA ALA A 135 6.96 2.30 2.16
C ALA A 135 7.31 1.02 2.90
N GLY A 136 6.43 0.00 2.87
CA GLY A 136 6.72 -1.31 3.43
C GLY A 136 7.94 -1.97 2.81
N PHE A 137 8.08 -1.89 1.47
CA PHE A 137 9.27 -2.37 0.76
C PHE A 137 10.53 -1.61 1.20
N MET A 138 10.49 -0.29 1.24
CA MET A 138 11.64 0.52 1.64
C MET A 138 12.05 0.26 3.09
N LEU A 139 11.10 0.15 4.00
CA LEU A 139 11.36 -0.20 5.40
C LEU A 139 11.98 -1.59 5.56
N SER A 140 11.72 -2.52 4.64
CA SER A 140 12.26 -3.88 4.67
C SER A 140 13.75 -3.97 4.29
N LEU A 141 14.31 -2.91 3.72
CA LEU A 141 15.71 -2.90 3.28
C LEU A 141 16.72 -2.79 4.44
N LYS A 142 16.26 -2.56 5.67
CA LYS A 142 17.13 -2.37 6.84
C LYS A 142 18.17 -1.28 6.56
N SER A 143 17.71 -0.05 6.26
CA SER A 143 18.55 1.02 5.73
C SER A 143 18.00 2.38 6.12
N LEU A 144 18.87 3.31 6.52
CA LEU A 144 18.46 4.70 6.77
C LEU A 144 17.88 5.36 5.51
N ILE A 145 18.50 5.11 4.37
CA ILE A 145 18.01 5.60 3.07
C ILE A 145 16.59 5.04 2.82
N GLY A 146 16.37 3.75 3.11
CA GLY A 146 15.05 3.13 2.99
C GLY A 146 14.00 3.80 3.87
N VAL A 147 14.34 4.14 5.12
CA VAL A 147 13.44 4.87 6.03
C VAL A 147 13.10 6.25 5.49
N ILE A 148 14.10 7.01 5.03
CA ILE A 148 13.89 8.35 4.46
C ILE A 148 12.95 8.28 3.24
N ILE A 149 13.21 7.34 2.32
CA ILE A 149 12.36 7.15 1.14
C ILE A 149 10.94 6.74 1.53
N ALA A 150 10.78 5.85 2.53
CA ALA A 150 9.47 5.47 3.04
C ALA A 150 8.67 6.66 3.56
N LEU A 151 9.32 7.56 4.33
CA LEU A 151 8.68 8.78 4.84
C LEU A 151 8.28 9.73 3.70
N ILE A 152 9.15 9.89 2.69
CA ILE A 152 8.84 10.68 1.48
C ILE A 152 7.63 10.08 0.75
N ILE A 153 7.58 8.75 0.57
CA ILE A 153 6.44 8.07 -0.06
C ILE A 153 5.15 8.36 0.71
N ILE A 154 5.16 8.22 2.03
CA ILE A 154 3.99 8.50 2.87
C ILE A 154 3.52 9.95 2.64
N PHE A 155 4.44 10.91 2.72
CA PHE A 155 4.15 12.32 2.53
C PHE A 155 3.55 12.60 1.13
N VAL A 156 4.16 12.08 0.08
CA VAL A 156 3.69 12.26 -1.31
C VAL A 156 2.28 11.68 -1.50
N GLN A 157 1.96 10.53 -0.91
CA GLN A 157 0.62 9.95 -1.02
C GLN A 157 -0.43 10.80 -0.30
N TYR A 158 -0.11 11.42 0.83
CA TYR A 158 -0.99 12.39 1.49
C TYR A 158 -1.21 13.63 0.62
N LEU A 159 -0.16 14.17 -0.01
CA LEU A 159 -0.29 15.30 -0.93
C LEU A 159 -1.16 14.96 -2.14
N ASN A 160 -0.97 13.77 -2.73
CA ASN A 160 -1.76 13.31 -3.87
C ASN A 160 -3.25 13.21 -3.52
N ALA A 161 -3.57 12.63 -2.36
CA ALA A 161 -4.94 12.51 -1.89
C ALA A 161 -5.57 13.89 -1.65
N PHE A 162 -4.86 14.78 -0.98
CA PHE A 162 -5.30 16.14 -0.73
C PHE A 162 -5.52 16.95 -2.02
N TYR A 163 -4.61 16.79 -2.99
CA TYR A 163 -4.74 17.41 -4.30
C TYR A 163 -5.97 16.87 -5.05
N GLU A 164 -6.20 15.55 -5.03
CA GLU A 164 -7.36 14.93 -5.67
C GLU A 164 -8.68 15.40 -5.05
N GLU A 165 -8.75 15.50 -3.71
CA GLU A 165 -9.92 16.04 -3.03
C GLU A 165 -10.23 17.47 -3.49
N ARG A 166 -9.24 18.36 -3.41
CA ARG A 166 -9.44 19.78 -3.72
C ARG A 166 -9.69 20.07 -5.20
N LYS A 167 -9.00 19.38 -6.09
CA LYS A 167 -9.03 19.70 -7.53
C LYS A 167 -10.04 18.90 -8.34
N LYS A 168 -10.46 17.72 -7.82
CA LYS A 168 -11.36 16.84 -8.57
C LYS A 168 -12.65 16.53 -7.81
N LEU A 169 -12.55 16.00 -6.57
CA LEU A 169 -13.71 15.44 -5.91
C LEU A 169 -14.65 16.52 -5.37
N ILE A 170 -14.14 17.54 -4.67
CA ILE A 170 -14.95 18.63 -4.15
C ILE A 170 -15.63 19.42 -5.28
N PRO A 171 -14.96 19.84 -6.37
CA PRO A 171 -15.64 20.56 -7.45
C PRO A 171 -16.71 19.76 -8.16
N ILE A 172 -16.54 18.42 -8.29
CA ILE A 172 -17.48 17.56 -9.02
C ILE A 172 -18.67 17.17 -8.14
N PHE A 173 -18.44 16.75 -6.88
CA PHE A 173 -19.46 16.14 -6.02
C PHE A 173 -20.00 17.07 -4.93
N ARG A 174 -19.36 18.21 -4.69
CA ARG A 174 -19.80 19.28 -3.77
C ARG A 174 -20.34 18.74 -2.43
N GLU A 175 -21.60 18.98 -2.11
CA GLU A 175 -22.28 18.58 -0.87
C GLU A 175 -22.24 17.06 -0.64
N GLU A 176 -22.32 16.25 -1.70
CA GLU A 176 -22.23 14.79 -1.57
C GLU A 176 -20.85 14.36 -1.06
N TYR A 177 -19.78 15.04 -1.50
CA TYR A 177 -18.43 14.78 -1.01
C TYR A 177 -18.23 15.25 0.43
N GLU A 178 -18.77 16.40 0.79
CA GLU A 178 -18.73 16.92 2.16
C GLU A 178 -19.44 15.96 3.12
N PHE A 179 -20.65 15.51 2.79
CA PHE A 179 -21.32 14.49 3.57
C PHE A 179 -20.52 13.20 3.70
N TYR A 180 -19.85 12.78 2.63
CA TYR A 180 -18.99 11.60 2.65
C TYR A 180 -17.79 11.79 3.59
N THR A 181 -17.09 12.92 3.55
CA THR A 181 -15.93 13.19 4.41
C THR A 181 -16.29 13.27 5.89
N ASN A 182 -17.47 13.76 6.22
CA ASN A 182 -17.98 13.79 7.59
C ASN A 182 -18.24 12.38 8.16
N ASN A 183 -18.59 11.41 7.29
CA ASN A 183 -18.84 10.03 7.70
C ASN A 183 -17.57 9.14 7.63
N VAL A 184 -16.60 9.46 6.78
CA VAL A 184 -15.37 8.71 6.60
C VAL A 184 -14.17 9.60 6.91
N GLN A 185 -13.78 9.66 8.18
CA GLN A 185 -12.71 10.53 8.65
C GLN A 185 -11.31 10.09 8.20
N SER A 186 -11.08 8.77 8.09
CA SER A 186 -9.79 8.23 7.68
C SER A 186 -9.49 8.55 6.22
N MET A 187 -8.38 9.24 5.95
CA MET A 187 -8.00 9.66 4.61
C MET A 187 -7.38 8.52 3.79
N LEU A 188 -6.32 7.85 4.28
CA LEU A 188 -5.53 6.88 3.52
C LEU A 188 -5.52 5.48 4.12
N LEU A 189 -5.33 5.37 5.44
CA LEU A 189 -5.03 4.11 6.10
C LEU A 189 -6.14 3.74 7.10
N ILE A 190 -6.57 2.49 7.07
CA ILE A 190 -7.33 1.93 8.19
C ILE A 190 -6.41 1.71 9.39
N LYS A 191 -6.97 1.55 10.58
CA LYS A 191 -6.17 1.37 11.82
C LYS A 191 -5.12 0.27 11.69
N PHE A 192 -5.47 -0.89 11.12
CA PHE A 192 -4.53 -2.00 10.92
C PHE A 192 -3.36 -1.61 10.03
N ASP A 193 -3.61 -0.97 8.87
CA ASP A 193 -2.58 -0.53 7.93
C ASP A 193 -1.64 0.49 8.57
N PHE A 194 -2.21 1.42 9.34
CA PHE A 194 -1.46 2.44 10.07
C PHE A 194 -0.50 1.80 11.08
N PHE A 195 -1.00 0.89 11.92
CA PHE A 195 -0.15 0.19 12.88
C PHE A 195 0.92 -0.66 12.20
N ALA A 196 0.61 -1.33 11.10
CA ALA A 196 1.60 -2.10 10.36
C ALA A 196 2.75 -1.22 9.89
N VAL A 197 2.50 -0.05 9.31
CA VAL A 197 3.54 0.88 8.86
C VAL A 197 4.32 1.47 10.04
N ILE A 198 3.63 1.87 11.12
CA ILE A 198 4.28 2.41 12.33
C ILE A 198 5.21 1.39 12.98
N ILE A 199 4.82 0.12 13.07
CA ILE A 199 5.69 -0.94 13.60
C ILE A 199 6.97 -1.03 12.77
N GLY A 200 6.91 -0.95 11.44
CA GLY A 200 8.10 -0.96 10.61
C GLY A 200 9.01 0.24 10.84
N ILE A 201 8.44 1.44 10.99
CA ILE A 201 9.21 2.66 11.31
C ILE A 201 9.87 2.53 12.69
N LEU A 202 9.10 2.13 13.71
CA LEU A 202 9.61 1.98 15.08
C LEU A 202 10.73 0.93 15.14
N PHE A 203 10.56 -0.22 14.46
CA PHE A 203 11.57 -1.27 14.43
C PHE A 203 12.87 -0.79 13.80
N ASN A 204 12.80 -0.02 12.69
CA ASN A 204 13.98 0.62 12.13
C ASN A 204 14.57 1.65 13.10
N THR A 205 13.76 2.52 13.71
CA THR A 205 14.22 3.59 14.61
C THR A 205 14.94 3.02 15.84
N ILE A 206 14.35 1.98 16.45
CA ILE A 206 14.97 1.29 17.59
C ILE A 206 16.33 0.71 17.20
N GLY A 207 16.44 0.09 16.03
CA GLY A 207 17.68 -0.48 15.54
C GLY A 207 18.81 0.51 15.24
N PHE A 208 18.52 1.82 15.15
CA PHE A 208 19.55 2.85 15.07
C PHE A 208 20.07 3.32 16.44
N VAL A 209 19.34 3.00 17.51
CA VAL A 209 19.71 3.39 18.89
C VAL A 209 20.51 2.28 19.57
N PHE A 210 20.22 1.04 19.24
CA PHE A 210 20.86 -0.17 19.77
C PHE A 210 21.71 -0.87 18.72
#